data_9c1b688449e6c78a1e35e40652b86542
#
_entry.id   9c1b688449e6c78a1e35e40652b86542
#
_cell.length_a   1.000
_cell.length_b   1.000
_cell.length_c   1.000
_cell.angle_alpha   90.00
_cell.angle_beta   90.00
_cell.angle_gamma   90.00
#
_symmetry.space_group_name_H-M   'P 1'
#
loop_
_entity.id
_entity.type
_entity.pdbx_description
1 polymer ?
#
loop_
_entity_poly.entity_id
_entity_poly.type
_entity_poly.pdbx_seq_one_letter_code
_entity_poly.pdbx_strand_id
1 'polypeptide(L)'
;DPSLPASYLAYWDANNLYGWAMSQPLPLRNFRWLSDNEVANFTSHFVMTLDDKSSKNQNLSSSGNASDDSSDSDTGYIAEVDLTYPEELHELHNSLPLAPERLLVTKDMLSPYAQSFNHPVGKVEKLVPNLYNKTKYITHYKNLKFYIEQGLILTKVHRVLAFDQEPWMKSYIDKNTESRKLASDDFEKDLYKLLNNAVFGKTMENMRSRVDIKLVANPHKLKKLVARPTYQFHEIINEELVMVN
;
A
#
# COMPACT_ATOMS: atom_id res chain seq x y z
N ASP A 1 27.12 -23.78 7.15
CA ASP A 1 28.25 -24.65 6.73
C ASP A 1 29.56 -23.96 7.09
N PRO A 2 30.37 -24.50 8.03
CA PRO A 2 31.64 -23.91 8.46
C PRO A 2 32.72 -23.86 7.36
N SER A 3 32.55 -24.60 6.26
CA SER A 3 33.47 -24.61 5.12
C SER A 3 33.26 -23.47 4.13
N LEU A 4 32.13 -22.76 4.24
CA LEU A 4 31.81 -21.63 3.37
C LEU A 4 32.11 -20.29 4.04
N PRO A 5 32.46 -19.24 3.29
CA PRO A 5 32.59 -17.90 3.84
C PRO A 5 31.32 -17.49 4.56
N ALA A 6 31.47 -16.81 5.70
CA ALA A 6 30.34 -16.27 6.44
C ALA A 6 29.55 -15.28 5.58
N SER A 7 28.20 -15.43 5.52
CA SER A 7 27.34 -14.47 4.86
C SER A 7 27.36 -13.16 5.63
N TYR A 8 27.50 -12.03 4.92
CA TYR A 8 27.29 -10.72 5.50
C TYR A 8 25.81 -10.38 5.46
N LEU A 9 25.21 -10.15 6.63
CA LEU A 9 23.82 -9.73 6.74
C LEU A 9 23.76 -8.19 6.75
N ALA A 10 23.15 -7.59 5.73
CA ALA A 10 22.88 -6.16 5.67
C ALA A 10 21.39 -5.90 5.90
N TYR A 11 21.08 -4.99 6.82
CA TYR A 11 19.71 -4.49 7.01
C TYR A 11 19.57 -3.15 6.29
N TRP A 12 18.59 -3.10 5.40
CA TRP A 12 18.26 -1.89 4.62
C TRP A 12 16.84 -1.45 4.94
N ASP A 13 16.67 -0.17 5.25
CA ASP A 13 15.38 0.44 5.52
C ASP A 13 15.23 1.75 4.74
N ALA A 14 14.05 1.96 4.16
CA ALA A 14 13.75 3.19 3.43
C ALA A 14 13.40 4.31 4.41
N ASN A 15 14.26 5.30 4.52
CA ASN A 15 14.02 6.45 5.39
C ASN A 15 12.82 7.26 4.92
N ASN A 16 11.85 7.50 5.84
CA ASN A 16 10.68 8.34 5.61
C ASN A 16 9.84 7.92 4.38
N LEU A 17 9.66 6.61 4.15
CA LEU A 17 8.94 6.07 2.99
C LEU A 17 7.52 6.65 2.85
N TYR A 18 6.77 6.75 3.96
CA TYR A 18 5.42 7.33 3.96
C TYR A 18 5.44 8.82 3.59
N GLY A 19 6.41 9.57 4.13
CA GLY A 19 6.59 10.97 3.77
C GLY A 19 6.93 11.14 2.29
N TRP A 20 7.82 10.32 1.75
CA TRP A 20 8.13 10.33 0.32
C TRP A 20 6.89 10.04 -0.53
N ALA A 21 6.12 9.01 -0.20
CA ALA A 21 4.91 8.65 -0.92
C ALA A 21 3.85 9.78 -0.88
N MET A 22 3.66 10.42 0.27
CA MET A 22 2.75 11.56 0.42
C MET A 22 3.24 12.86 -0.26
N SER A 23 4.53 12.95 -0.59
CA SER A 23 5.10 14.09 -1.32
C SER A 23 4.98 13.96 -2.84
N GLN A 24 4.53 12.78 -3.33
CA GLN A 24 4.28 12.57 -4.75
C GLN A 24 2.97 13.25 -5.17
N PRO A 25 2.73 13.45 -6.49
CA PRO A 25 1.43 13.87 -6.97
C PRO A 25 0.34 12.90 -6.48
N LEU A 26 -0.64 13.44 -5.77
CA LEU A 26 -1.76 12.71 -5.19
C LEU A 26 -3.07 13.17 -5.81
N PRO A 27 -4.13 12.33 -5.84
CA PRO A 27 -5.45 12.72 -6.32
C PRO A 27 -5.96 13.97 -5.60
N LEU A 28 -6.48 14.92 -6.37
CA LEU A 28 -6.96 16.20 -5.86
C LEU A 28 -8.44 16.43 -6.16
N ARG A 29 -8.84 16.39 -7.44
CA ARG A 29 -10.19 16.74 -7.89
C ARG A 29 -10.51 16.15 -9.27
N ASN A 30 -11.70 16.49 -9.79
CA ASN A 30 -12.17 16.11 -11.14
C ASN A 30 -12.16 14.59 -11.38
N PHE A 31 -12.59 13.81 -10.35
CA PHE A 31 -12.72 12.37 -10.45
C PHE A 31 -13.81 12.02 -11.46
N ARG A 32 -13.44 11.29 -12.53
CA ARG A 32 -14.37 10.81 -13.53
C ARG A 32 -14.02 9.43 -14.06
N TRP A 33 -15.01 8.65 -14.37
CA TRP A 33 -14.81 7.42 -15.11
C TRP A 33 -14.54 7.74 -16.59
N LEU A 34 -13.58 7.04 -17.19
CA LEU A 34 -13.36 7.10 -18.62
C LEU A 34 -14.49 6.38 -19.36
N SER A 35 -14.86 6.90 -20.53
CA SER A 35 -15.72 6.22 -21.49
C SER A 35 -15.01 5.03 -22.14
N ASP A 36 -15.75 4.12 -22.77
CA ASP A 36 -15.19 2.93 -23.43
C ASP A 36 -14.10 3.29 -24.46
N ASN A 37 -14.33 4.36 -25.23
CA ASN A 37 -13.36 4.84 -26.23
C ASN A 37 -12.08 5.37 -25.56
N GLU A 38 -12.20 6.11 -24.45
CA GLU A 38 -11.05 6.60 -23.69
C GLU A 38 -10.30 5.45 -23.01
N VAL A 39 -10.99 4.40 -22.54
CA VAL A 39 -10.37 3.19 -21.99
C VAL A 39 -9.56 2.46 -23.05
N ALA A 40 -10.10 2.34 -24.28
CA ALA A 40 -9.37 1.73 -25.41
C ALA A 40 -8.10 2.53 -25.75
N ASN A 41 -8.20 3.87 -25.77
CA ASN A 41 -7.05 4.75 -26.01
C ASN A 41 -6.01 4.66 -24.87
N PHE A 42 -6.46 4.64 -23.61
CA PHE A 42 -5.59 4.44 -22.43
C PHE A 42 -4.81 3.13 -22.56
N THR A 43 -5.50 2.03 -22.90
CA THR A 43 -4.88 0.71 -23.06
C THR A 43 -3.81 0.73 -24.16
N SER A 44 -4.15 1.29 -25.34
CA SER A 44 -3.23 1.36 -26.46
C SER A 44 -2.01 2.22 -26.16
N HIS A 45 -2.19 3.38 -25.56
CA HIS A 45 -1.10 4.28 -25.16
C HIS A 45 -0.20 3.64 -24.09
N PHE A 46 -0.81 2.95 -23.12
CA PHE A 46 -0.09 2.30 -22.03
C PHE A 46 0.78 1.14 -22.52
N VAL A 47 0.29 0.36 -23.48
CA VAL A 47 1.04 -0.75 -24.11
C VAL A 47 2.16 -0.20 -25.03
N MET A 48 1.87 0.80 -25.87
CA MET A 48 2.84 1.37 -26.81
C MET A 48 4.05 2.02 -26.13
N THR A 49 3.85 2.70 -24.98
CA THR A 49 4.96 3.30 -24.22
C THR A 49 5.95 2.27 -23.66
N LEU A 50 5.57 1.01 -23.61
CA LEU A 50 6.42 -0.08 -23.14
C LEU A 50 7.25 -0.70 -24.27
N ASP A 51 6.68 -0.82 -25.47
CA ASP A 51 7.39 -1.35 -26.64
C ASP A 51 8.54 -0.45 -27.07
N ASP A 52 8.39 0.89 -26.96
CA ASP A 52 9.44 1.86 -27.29
C ASP A 52 10.65 1.80 -26.33
N LYS A 53 10.45 1.39 -25.07
CA LYS A 53 11.54 1.22 -24.10
C LYS A 53 12.26 -0.12 -24.25
N SER A 54 11.55 -1.18 -24.67
CA SER A 54 12.16 -2.49 -24.95
C SER A 54 13.20 -2.42 -26.06
N SER A 55 13.00 -1.53 -27.04
CA SER A 55 13.93 -1.33 -28.15
C SER A 55 15.19 -0.52 -27.78
N LYS A 56 15.20 0.20 -26.64
CA LYS A 56 16.32 1.05 -26.20
C LYS A 56 17.23 0.39 -25.17
N ASN A 57 16.86 -0.76 -24.59
CA ASN A 57 17.60 -1.40 -23.49
C ASN A 57 18.73 -2.36 -23.94
N GLN A 58 19.13 -2.40 -25.23
CA GLN A 58 20.27 -3.21 -25.66
C GLN A 58 21.65 -2.52 -25.53
N ASN A 59 21.71 -1.28 -25.06
CA ASN A 59 22.98 -0.58 -24.87
C ASN A 59 22.96 0.32 -23.62
N LEU A 60 22.99 -0.23 -22.42
CA LEU A 60 23.43 0.56 -21.25
C LEU A 60 24.15 -0.31 -20.23
N SER A 61 25.46 -0.31 -20.32
CA SER A 61 26.35 -0.56 -19.19
C SER A 61 26.41 0.69 -18.31
N SER A 62 26.18 0.47 -16.99
CA SER A 62 26.67 1.27 -15.86
C SER A 62 26.73 2.81 -15.99
N SER A 63 25.73 3.49 -15.45
CA SER A 63 25.95 4.60 -14.50
C SER A 63 24.60 4.99 -13.88
N GLY A 64 24.50 4.86 -12.55
CA GLY A 64 23.31 5.23 -11.80
C GLY A 64 23.14 6.75 -11.76
N ASN A 65 22.11 7.22 -12.44
CA ASN A 65 21.39 8.43 -12.08
C ASN A 65 19.94 8.14 -12.44
N ALA A 66 19.11 7.99 -11.40
CA ALA A 66 17.67 8.04 -11.57
C ALA A 66 17.34 9.43 -12.13
N SER A 67 17.22 9.54 -13.45
CA SER A 67 16.68 10.72 -14.08
C SER A 67 15.22 10.84 -13.65
N ASP A 68 14.96 11.87 -12.89
CA ASP A 68 13.66 12.39 -12.53
C ASP A 68 12.89 12.63 -13.85
N ASP A 69 12.02 11.68 -14.23
CA ASP A 69 11.15 11.79 -15.40
C ASP A 69 10.02 12.76 -15.03
N SER A 70 10.36 14.04 -14.97
CA SER A 70 9.54 15.16 -14.50
C SER A 70 8.47 15.60 -15.51
N SER A 71 7.99 14.70 -16.38
CA SER A 71 6.72 14.87 -17.10
C SER A 71 5.60 14.11 -16.38
N ASP A 72 5.43 14.33 -15.07
CA ASP A 72 4.23 13.88 -14.39
C ASP A 72 3.06 14.67 -14.95
N SER A 73 2.22 14.04 -15.77
CA SER A 73 1.03 14.70 -16.30
C SER A 73 0.15 15.10 -15.13
N ASP A 74 -0.53 16.25 -15.21
CA ASP A 74 -1.48 16.74 -14.19
C ASP A 74 -2.65 15.76 -13.97
N THR A 75 -2.73 14.67 -14.78
CA THR A 75 -3.78 13.65 -14.71
C THR A 75 -3.22 12.32 -14.24
N GLY A 76 -3.81 11.80 -13.17
CA GLY A 76 -3.55 10.45 -12.66
C GLY A 76 -4.68 9.48 -12.95
N TYR A 77 -4.40 8.17 -12.81
CA TYR A 77 -5.36 7.10 -13.13
C TYR A 77 -5.32 5.99 -12.09
N ILE A 78 -6.50 5.44 -11.79
CA ILE A 78 -6.66 4.15 -11.11
C ILE A 78 -7.41 3.24 -12.08
N ALA A 79 -6.83 2.08 -12.37
CA ALA A 79 -7.38 1.14 -13.34
C ALA A 79 -7.79 -0.18 -12.68
N GLU A 80 -8.90 -0.74 -13.12
CA GLU A 80 -9.34 -2.11 -12.83
C GLU A 80 -8.95 -2.99 -14.02
N VAL A 81 -8.04 -3.94 -13.79
CA VAL A 81 -7.35 -4.68 -14.85
C VAL A 81 -7.28 -6.18 -14.57
N ASP A 82 -7.12 -6.97 -15.64
CA ASP A 82 -6.69 -8.36 -15.55
C ASP A 82 -5.21 -8.44 -15.95
N LEU A 83 -4.41 -9.13 -15.12
CA LEU A 83 -2.98 -9.33 -15.35
C LEU A 83 -2.67 -10.84 -15.38
N THR A 84 -1.97 -11.28 -16.40
CA THR A 84 -1.36 -12.60 -16.40
C THR A 84 0.03 -12.52 -15.75
N TYR A 85 0.30 -13.47 -14.86
CA TYR A 85 1.61 -13.66 -14.25
C TYR A 85 2.31 -14.83 -14.95
N PRO A 86 3.25 -14.58 -15.89
CA PRO A 86 3.92 -15.63 -16.65
C PRO A 86 4.71 -16.60 -15.74
N GLU A 87 4.66 -17.89 -16.03
CA GLU A 87 5.33 -18.93 -15.24
C GLU A 87 6.86 -18.76 -15.22
N GLU A 88 7.44 -18.25 -16.31
CA GLU A 88 8.87 -17.96 -16.42
C GLU A 88 9.38 -16.92 -15.43
N LEU A 89 8.49 -16.09 -14.88
CA LEU A 89 8.82 -15.09 -13.86
C LEU A 89 8.71 -15.63 -12.42
N HIS A 90 8.11 -16.81 -12.23
CA HIS A 90 7.80 -17.30 -10.90
C HIS A 90 9.06 -17.51 -10.04
N GLU A 91 10.12 -18.07 -10.63
CA GLU A 91 11.38 -18.27 -9.91
C GLU A 91 12.06 -16.93 -9.58
N LEU A 92 12.07 -15.99 -10.53
CA LEU A 92 12.66 -14.67 -10.35
C LEU A 92 11.92 -13.86 -9.27
N HIS A 93 10.60 -13.93 -9.25
CA HIS A 93 9.75 -13.14 -8.36
C HIS A 93 9.34 -13.87 -7.06
N ASN A 94 9.82 -15.09 -6.85
CA ASN A 94 9.43 -15.91 -5.70
C ASN A 94 9.63 -15.23 -4.34
N SER A 95 10.71 -14.45 -4.20
CA SER A 95 11.00 -13.73 -2.95
C SER A 95 10.15 -12.48 -2.75
N LEU A 96 9.74 -11.82 -3.83
CA LEU A 96 9.00 -10.56 -3.83
C LEU A 96 7.93 -10.55 -4.94
N PRO A 97 6.88 -11.39 -4.83
CA PRO A 97 5.80 -11.40 -5.81
C PRO A 97 5.11 -10.04 -5.94
N LEU A 98 4.81 -9.66 -7.17
CA LEU A 98 4.14 -8.39 -7.50
C LEU A 98 2.62 -8.48 -7.33
N ALA A 99 1.97 -7.32 -7.29
CA ALA A 99 0.51 -7.20 -7.22
C ALA A 99 -0.12 -8.04 -6.08
N PRO A 100 0.18 -7.73 -4.81
CA PRO A 100 -0.38 -8.46 -3.68
C PRO A 100 -1.89 -8.30 -3.58
N GLU A 101 -2.60 -9.35 -3.19
CA GLU A 101 -4.05 -9.40 -3.09
C GLU A 101 -4.52 -9.63 -1.66
N ARG A 102 -5.72 -9.16 -1.36
CA ARG A 102 -6.40 -9.54 -0.12
C ARG A 102 -7.00 -10.94 -0.28
N LEU A 103 -6.46 -11.89 0.47
CA LEU A 103 -6.87 -13.29 0.43
C LEU A 103 -7.10 -13.83 1.83
N LEU A 104 -8.08 -14.71 1.94
CA LEU A 104 -8.22 -15.60 3.08
C LEU A 104 -7.23 -16.76 2.89
N VAL A 105 -6.20 -16.81 3.70
CA VAL A 105 -5.20 -17.91 3.63
C VAL A 105 -5.85 -19.19 4.12
N THR A 106 -5.87 -20.23 3.28
CA THR A 106 -6.40 -21.56 3.60
C THR A 106 -5.26 -22.55 3.92
N LYS A 107 -5.58 -23.71 4.49
CA LYS A 107 -4.55 -24.70 4.87
C LYS A 107 -3.73 -25.22 3.69
N ASP A 108 -4.37 -25.37 2.53
CA ASP A 108 -3.76 -25.85 1.29
C ASP A 108 -2.76 -24.83 0.68
N MET A 109 -2.89 -23.55 1.02
CA MET A 109 -1.93 -22.51 0.63
C MET A 109 -0.66 -22.51 1.49
N LEU A 110 -0.64 -23.24 2.61
CA LEU A 110 0.51 -23.33 3.49
C LEU A 110 1.52 -24.34 2.96
N SER A 111 2.81 -24.10 3.21
CA SER A 111 3.84 -25.10 2.94
C SER A 111 3.58 -26.41 3.74
N PRO A 112 4.03 -27.57 3.25
CA PRO A 112 3.90 -28.83 3.99
C PRO A 112 4.47 -28.73 5.41
N TYR A 113 5.55 -28.00 5.59
CA TYR A 113 6.15 -27.74 6.88
C TYR A 113 5.22 -26.96 7.81
N ALA A 114 4.62 -25.86 7.34
CA ALA A 114 3.68 -25.07 8.14
C ALA A 114 2.38 -25.86 8.47
N GLN A 115 1.91 -26.71 7.56
CA GLN A 115 0.77 -27.60 7.80
C GLN A 115 1.04 -28.61 8.92
N SER A 116 2.30 -29.07 9.08
CA SER A 116 2.67 -30.04 10.11
C SER A 116 2.46 -29.54 11.54
N PHE A 117 2.51 -28.22 11.76
CA PHE A 117 2.26 -27.64 13.10
C PHE A 117 0.78 -27.59 13.51
N ASN A 118 -0.12 -27.92 12.59
CA ASN A 118 -1.58 -27.94 12.83
C ASN A 118 -2.14 -26.64 13.47
N HIS A 119 -1.50 -25.51 13.20
CA HIS A 119 -2.01 -24.21 13.66
C HIS A 119 -3.33 -23.85 12.96
N PRO A 120 -4.28 -23.25 13.66
CA PRO A 120 -5.51 -22.77 13.03
C PRO A 120 -5.18 -21.66 12.03
N VAL A 121 -5.72 -21.75 10.83
CA VAL A 121 -5.62 -20.70 9.84
C VAL A 121 -6.56 -19.55 10.24
N GLY A 122 -6.09 -18.32 10.12
CA GLY A 122 -6.88 -17.15 10.46
C GLY A 122 -8.16 -17.03 9.62
N LYS A 123 -9.22 -16.48 10.21
CA LYS A 123 -10.50 -16.21 9.50
C LYS A 123 -10.57 -14.80 8.90
N VAL A 124 -9.45 -14.10 8.83
CA VAL A 124 -9.37 -12.72 8.36
C VAL A 124 -8.52 -12.66 7.11
N GLU A 125 -9.00 -11.95 6.10
CA GLU A 125 -8.22 -11.68 4.90
C GLU A 125 -6.94 -10.93 5.23
N LYS A 126 -5.86 -11.34 4.58
CA LYS A 126 -4.53 -10.72 4.66
C LYS A 126 -4.13 -10.20 3.30
N LEU A 127 -3.28 -9.17 3.28
CA LEU A 127 -2.60 -8.77 2.06
C LEU A 127 -1.48 -9.78 1.81
N VAL A 128 -1.64 -10.59 0.76
CA VAL A 128 -0.75 -11.72 0.46
C VAL A 128 -0.11 -11.51 -0.91
N PRO A 129 1.22 -11.37 -0.97
CA PRO A 129 1.93 -11.47 -2.25
C PRO A 129 1.84 -12.91 -2.77
N ASN A 130 1.53 -13.07 -4.06
CA ASN A 130 1.38 -14.36 -4.71
C ASN A 130 1.68 -14.27 -6.21
N LEU A 131 1.89 -15.41 -6.84
CA LEU A 131 2.23 -15.53 -8.27
C LEU A 131 1.01 -15.88 -9.16
N TYR A 132 -0.21 -15.74 -8.64
CA TYR A 132 -1.42 -16.03 -9.40
C TYR A 132 -1.72 -14.91 -10.41
N ASN A 133 -2.44 -15.26 -11.49
CA ASN A 133 -3.05 -14.29 -12.38
C ASN A 133 -4.03 -13.41 -11.59
N LYS A 134 -4.13 -12.15 -11.97
CA LYS A 134 -4.99 -11.17 -11.31
C LYS A 134 -6.24 -10.91 -12.14
N THR A 135 -7.40 -10.94 -11.50
CA THR A 135 -8.68 -10.65 -12.14
C THR A 135 -9.34 -9.47 -11.46
N LYS A 136 -9.72 -8.44 -12.25
CA LYS A 136 -10.30 -7.18 -11.75
C LYS A 136 -9.47 -6.51 -10.66
N TYR A 137 -8.16 -6.59 -10.81
CA TYR A 137 -7.20 -6.00 -9.88
C TYR A 137 -7.21 -4.48 -10.00
N ILE A 138 -7.42 -3.79 -8.88
CA ILE A 138 -7.46 -2.33 -8.83
C ILE A 138 -6.09 -1.81 -8.44
N THR A 139 -5.51 -0.99 -9.30
CA THR A 139 -4.18 -0.44 -9.07
C THR A 139 -4.01 0.97 -9.62
N HIS A 140 -3.09 1.71 -9.02
CA HIS A 140 -2.66 3.01 -9.52
C HIS A 140 -1.80 2.84 -10.79
N TYR A 141 -1.91 3.75 -11.76
CA TYR A 141 -1.22 3.63 -13.05
C TYR A 141 0.31 3.49 -12.94
N LYS A 142 0.95 4.13 -11.96
CA LYS A 142 2.40 4.00 -11.73
C LYS A 142 2.78 2.57 -11.30
N ASN A 143 1.96 1.92 -10.47
CA ASN A 143 2.17 0.52 -10.09
C ASN A 143 1.90 -0.40 -11.29
N LEU A 144 0.84 -0.13 -12.06
CA LEU A 144 0.54 -0.91 -13.26
C LEU A 144 1.71 -0.86 -14.26
N LYS A 145 2.26 0.34 -14.50
CA LYS A 145 3.43 0.53 -15.34
C LYS A 145 4.60 -0.31 -14.83
N PHE A 146 4.90 -0.23 -13.54
CA PHE A 146 5.96 -1.01 -12.92
C PHE A 146 5.74 -2.52 -13.08
N TYR A 147 4.53 -3.03 -12.85
CA TYR A 147 4.23 -4.46 -12.99
C TYR A 147 4.47 -4.97 -14.42
N ILE A 148 4.09 -4.18 -15.41
CA ILE A 148 4.29 -4.55 -16.81
C ILE A 148 5.79 -4.44 -17.18
N GLU A 149 6.50 -3.44 -16.71
CA GLU A 149 7.96 -3.32 -16.88
C GLU A 149 8.72 -4.50 -16.25
N GLN A 150 8.16 -5.13 -15.22
CA GLN A 150 8.69 -6.36 -14.61
C GLN A 150 8.19 -7.65 -15.27
N GLY A 151 7.44 -7.56 -16.37
CA GLY A 151 7.05 -8.69 -17.20
C GLY A 151 5.64 -9.23 -16.99
N LEU A 152 4.80 -8.65 -16.11
CA LEU A 152 3.39 -9.01 -16.07
C LEU A 152 2.69 -8.56 -17.35
N ILE A 153 1.74 -9.36 -17.82
CA ILE A 153 1.02 -9.10 -19.08
C ILE A 153 -0.36 -8.51 -18.77
N LEU A 154 -0.60 -7.29 -19.25
CA LEU A 154 -1.92 -6.67 -19.19
C LEU A 154 -2.84 -7.33 -20.25
N THR A 155 -3.83 -8.10 -19.78
CA THR A 155 -4.73 -8.84 -20.66
C THR A 155 -6.04 -8.11 -20.90
N LYS A 156 -6.52 -7.33 -19.92
CA LYS A 156 -7.77 -6.57 -20.05
C LYS A 156 -7.77 -5.36 -19.14
N VAL A 157 -8.35 -4.27 -19.63
CA VAL A 157 -8.75 -3.11 -18.83
C VAL A 157 -10.26 -3.08 -18.76
N HIS A 158 -10.84 -3.11 -17.56
CA HIS A 158 -12.30 -3.10 -17.34
C HIS A 158 -12.84 -1.68 -17.25
N ARG A 159 -12.19 -0.84 -16.45
CA ARG A 159 -12.56 0.57 -16.28
C ARG A 159 -11.40 1.36 -15.70
N VAL A 160 -11.41 2.65 -15.95
CA VAL A 160 -10.37 3.58 -15.47
C VAL A 160 -11.01 4.80 -14.84
N LEU A 161 -10.58 5.15 -13.64
CA LEU A 161 -10.89 6.40 -12.96
C LEU A 161 -9.75 7.38 -13.22
N ALA A 162 -10.05 8.51 -13.86
CA ALA A 162 -9.14 9.63 -14.04
C ALA A 162 -9.37 10.70 -12.98
N PHE A 163 -8.33 11.45 -12.62
CA PHE A 163 -8.37 12.55 -11.68
C PHE A 163 -7.22 13.53 -11.92
N ASP A 164 -7.40 14.79 -11.55
CA ASP A 164 -6.30 15.74 -11.46
C ASP A 164 -5.44 15.39 -10.24
N GLN A 165 -4.11 15.53 -10.39
CA GLN A 165 -3.15 15.24 -9.32
C GLN A 165 -2.15 16.37 -9.14
N GLU A 166 -1.78 16.62 -7.89
CA GLU A 166 -0.76 17.60 -7.50
C GLU A 166 -0.03 17.11 -6.24
N PRO A 167 1.22 17.54 -5.99
CA PRO A 167 1.95 17.22 -4.77
C PRO A 167 1.52 18.09 -3.58
N TRP A 168 0.20 18.19 -3.32
CA TRP A 168 -0.40 19.12 -2.37
C TRP A 168 0.00 18.88 -0.91
N MET A 169 0.48 17.69 -0.55
CA MET A 169 0.99 17.41 0.80
C MET A 169 2.49 17.68 0.95
N LYS A 170 3.22 17.91 -0.15
CA LYS A 170 4.68 18.02 -0.13
C LYS A 170 5.19 19.08 0.82
N SER A 171 4.59 20.27 0.83
CA SER A 171 5.01 21.37 1.69
C SER A 171 4.90 21.06 3.19
N TYR A 172 3.86 20.32 3.59
CA TYR A 172 3.70 19.84 4.97
C TYR A 172 4.77 18.83 5.35
N ILE A 173 5.03 17.85 4.48
CA ILE A 173 6.01 16.80 4.71
C ILE A 173 7.43 17.37 4.76
N ASP A 174 7.77 18.26 3.83
CA ASP A 174 9.09 18.91 3.78
C ASP A 174 9.33 19.71 5.06
N LYS A 175 8.34 20.51 5.52
CA LYS A 175 8.44 21.27 6.77
C LYS A 175 8.73 20.37 7.98
N ASN A 176 8.00 19.27 8.15
CA ASN A 176 8.22 18.35 9.26
C ASN A 176 9.60 17.64 9.15
N THR A 177 10.02 17.33 7.92
CA THR A 177 11.32 16.69 7.67
C THR A 177 12.47 17.63 7.98
N GLU A 178 12.38 18.92 7.61
CA GLU A 178 13.36 19.94 7.95
C GLU A 178 13.41 20.21 9.46
N SER A 179 12.24 20.37 10.09
CA SER A 179 12.16 20.55 11.53
C SER A 179 12.76 19.38 12.29
N ARG A 180 12.57 18.14 11.82
CA ARG A 180 13.21 16.95 12.39
C ARG A 180 14.73 16.96 12.28
N LYS A 181 15.27 17.47 11.15
CA LYS A 181 16.74 17.60 10.97
C LYS A 181 17.36 18.63 11.92
N LEU A 182 16.60 19.67 12.24
CA LEU A 182 17.02 20.77 13.14
C LEU A 182 16.71 20.49 14.62
N ALA A 183 15.99 19.43 14.92
CA ALA A 183 15.57 19.08 16.27
C ALA A 183 16.76 18.86 17.20
N SER A 184 16.72 19.47 18.38
CA SER A 184 17.80 19.48 19.37
C SER A 184 17.83 18.23 20.23
N ASP A 185 16.67 17.57 20.41
CA ASP A 185 16.52 16.39 21.24
C ASP A 185 15.71 15.26 20.53
N ASP A 186 15.69 14.10 21.14
CA ASP A 186 15.03 12.94 20.56
C ASP A 186 13.49 13.02 20.64
N PHE A 187 12.95 13.77 21.62
CA PHE A 187 11.51 13.99 21.71
C PHE A 187 10.99 14.79 20.50
N GLU A 188 11.67 15.88 20.15
CA GLU A 188 11.33 16.67 18.96
C GLU A 188 11.45 15.85 17.67
N LYS A 189 12.52 15.04 17.54
CA LYS A 189 12.71 14.14 16.39
C LYS A 189 11.56 13.15 16.24
N ASP A 190 11.13 12.54 17.36
CA ASP A 190 10.02 11.59 17.36
C ASP A 190 8.67 12.27 17.11
N LEU A 191 8.48 13.49 17.63
CA LEU A 191 7.28 14.28 17.35
C LEU A 191 7.12 14.55 15.84
N TYR A 192 8.15 15.05 15.17
CA TYR A 192 8.06 15.31 13.72
C TYR A 192 7.91 14.03 12.89
N LYS A 193 8.52 12.93 13.32
CA LYS A 193 8.27 11.60 12.72
C LYS A 193 6.82 11.19 12.89
N LEU A 194 6.25 11.37 14.08
CA LEU A 194 4.85 11.06 14.35
C LEU A 194 3.91 11.91 13.51
N LEU A 195 4.17 13.21 13.34
CA LEU A 195 3.34 14.11 12.54
C LEU A 195 3.19 13.62 11.09
N ASN A 196 4.26 13.15 10.46
CA ASN A 196 4.19 12.56 9.12
C ASN A 196 3.43 11.23 9.12
N ASN A 197 3.79 10.30 10.02
CA ASN A 197 3.21 8.96 10.05
C ASN A 197 1.73 8.96 10.45
N ALA A 198 1.31 9.89 11.32
CA ALA A 198 -0.07 10.01 11.77
C ALA A 198 -1.03 10.40 10.62
N VAL A 199 -0.58 11.24 9.70
CA VAL A 199 -1.38 11.59 8.51
C VAL A 199 -1.59 10.34 7.64
N PHE A 200 -0.55 9.58 7.35
CA PHE A 200 -0.67 8.32 6.62
C PHE A 200 -1.62 7.35 7.34
N GLY A 201 -1.41 7.13 8.65
CA GLY A 201 -2.27 6.26 9.46
C GLY A 201 -3.75 6.67 9.41
N LYS A 202 -4.01 7.98 9.45
CA LYS A 202 -5.38 8.51 9.37
C LYS A 202 -6.06 8.25 8.03
N THR A 203 -5.34 8.31 6.92
CA THR A 203 -5.88 7.99 5.58
C THR A 203 -6.32 6.52 5.45
N MET A 204 -5.74 5.63 6.25
CA MET A 204 -6.05 4.19 6.26
C MET A 204 -7.20 3.82 7.20
N GLU A 205 -7.71 4.76 8.01
CA GLU A 205 -8.80 4.50 8.95
C GLU A 205 -10.12 4.22 8.23
N ASN A 206 -10.76 3.10 8.55
CA ASN A 206 -12.13 2.83 8.10
C ASN A 206 -13.13 3.61 8.97
N MET A 207 -13.47 4.82 8.56
CA MET A 207 -14.38 5.71 9.31
C MET A 207 -15.78 5.12 9.49
N ARG A 208 -16.26 4.27 8.57
CA ARG A 208 -17.60 3.64 8.64
C ARG A 208 -17.66 2.51 9.65
N SER A 209 -16.54 1.85 9.89
CA SER A 209 -16.42 0.74 10.85
C SER A 209 -15.67 1.16 12.11
N ARG A 210 -15.55 2.47 12.35
CA ARG A 210 -14.88 2.99 13.54
C ARG A 210 -15.67 2.62 14.78
N VAL A 211 -14.96 2.02 15.73
CA VAL A 211 -15.49 1.64 17.04
C VAL A 211 -14.69 2.37 18.13
N ASP A 212 -15.37 3.05 19.06
CA ASP A 212 -14.74 3.73 20.21
C ASP A 212 -15.04 2.96 21.50
N ILE A 213 -14.30 1.89 21.73
CA ILE A 213 -14.46 1.05 22.92
C ILE A 213 -13.68 1.63 24.10
N LYS A 214 -14.37 1.73 25.24
CA LYS A 214 -13.78 2.11 26.52
C LYS A 214 -14.01 1.03 27.55
N LEU A 215 -12.92 0.60 28.19
CA LEU A 215 -12.99 -0.28 29.35
C LEU A 215 -13.13 0.56 30.61
N VAL A 216 -14.12 0.28 31.41
CA VAL A 216 -14.52 1.10 32.57
C VAL A 216 -14.77 0.21 33.80
N ALA A 217 -13.99 0.49 34.86
CA ALA A 217 -14.16 -0.12 36.17
C ALA A 217 -14.94 0.78 37.16
N ASN A 218 -15.06 2.09 36.85
CA ASN A 218 -15.68 3.05 37.75
C ASN A 218 -17.16 3.25 37.41
N PRO A 219 -18.13 2.95 38.35
CA PRO A 219 -19.56 3.07 38.10
C PRO A 219 -20.03 4.49 37.75
N HIS A 220 -19.40 5.52 38.31
CA HIS A 220 -19.74 6.91 37.97
C HIS A 220 -19.34 7.27 36.54
N LYS A 221 -18.17 6.77 36.11
CA LYS A 221 -17.70 6.97 34.72
C LYS A 221 -18.56 6.18 33.73
N LEU A 222 -19.00 4.97 34.11
CA LEU A 222 -19.93 4.16 33.34
C LEU A 222 -21.25 4.91 33.10
N LYS A 223 -21.89 5.41 34.16
CA LYS A 223 -23.14 6.19 34.05
C LYS A 223 -23.00 7.39 33.11
N LYS A 224 -21.87 8.10 33.19
CA LYS A 224 -21.60 9.25 32.29
C LYS A 224 -21.44 8.85 30.83
N LEU A 225 -20.84 7.68 30.56
CA LEU A 225 -20.64 7.21 29.19
C LEU A 225 -21.94 6.70 28.58
N VAL A 226 -22.71 5.92 29.34
CA VAL A 226 -24.02 5.38 28.91
C VAL A 226 -25.04 6.51 28.66
N ALA A 227 -24.92 7.62 29.36
CA ALA A 227 -25.80 8.79 29.18
C ALA A 227 -25.44 9.66 27.95
N ARG A 228 -24.38 9.37 27.22
CA ARG A 228 -23.99 10.17 26.04
C ARG A 228 -24.87 9.85 24.83
N PRO A 229 -25.19 10.85 23.98
CA PRO A 229 -25.93 10.61 22.74
C PRO A 229 -25.23 9.65 21.75
N THR A 230 -23.90 9.50 21.87
CA THR A 230 -23.07 8.61 21.05
C THR A 230 -23.00 7.19 21.59
N TYR A 231 -23.59 6.89 22.73
CA TYR A 231 -23.63 5.54 23.30
C TYR A 231 -24.39 4.58 22.36
N GLN A 232 -23.81 3.42 22.11
CA GLN A 232 -24.40 2.38 21.26
C GLN A 232 -24.78 1.14 22.08
N PHE A 233 -23.82 0.58 22.81
CA PHE A 233 -24.03 -0.61 23.64
C PHE A 233 -22.95 -0.72 24.72
N HIS A 234 -23.16 -1.64 25.67
CA HIS A 234 -22.13 -2.06 26.61
C HIS A 234 -22.19 -3.56 26.83
N GLU A 235 -21.09 -4.13 27.27
CA GLU A 235 -20.94 -5.53 27.65
C GLU A 235 -20.26 -5.63 29.01
N ILE A 236 -20.85 -6.38 29.94
CA ILE A 236 -20.27 -6.63 31.25
C ILE A 236 -19.27 -7.78 31.10
N ILE A 237 -17.98 -7.49 31.20
CA ILE A 237 -16.91 -8.50 31.09
C ILE A 237 -16.80 -9.31 32.39
N ASN A 238 -16.89 -8.64 33.55
CA ASN A 238 -16.92 -9.23 34.88
C ASN A 238 -17.50 -8.21 35.89
N GLU A 239 -17.51 -8.56 37.19
CA GLU A 239 -18.07 -7.73 38.25
C GLU A 239 -17.43 -6.34 38.37
N GLU A 240 -16.18 -6.18 37.93
CA GLU A 240 -15.41 -4.96 38.08
C GLU A 240 -15.18 -4.22 36.73
N LEU A 241 -15.46 -4.82 35.57
CA LEU A 241 -15.11 -4.30 34.29
C LEU A 241 -16.23 -4.36 33.26
N VAL A 242 -16.55 -3.21 32.68
CA VAL A 242 -17.54 -3.05 31.61
C VAL A 242 -16.89 -2.43 30.38
N MET A 243 -17.17 -3.03 29.24
CA MET A 243 -16.85 -2.47 27.93
C MET A 243 -18.01 -1.57 27.48
N VAL A 244 -17.73 -0.35 27.06
CA VAL A 244 -18.71 0.63 26.55
C VAL A 244 -18.30 1.10 25.17
N ASN A 245 -19.23 1.09 24.22
CA ASN A 245 -19.09 1.62 22.87
C ASN A 245 -20.02 2.81 22.65
#